data_888fd409aa371e6c39ee33602dcfd6fb
#
_entry.id   888fd409aa371e6c39ee33602dcfd6fb
#
_cell.length_a   1.000
_cell.length_b   1.000
_cell.length_c   1.000
_cell.angle_alpha   90.00
_cell.angle_beta   90.00
_cell.angle_gamma   90.00
#
_symmetry.space_group_name_H-M   'P 1'
#
loop_
_entity.id
_entity.type
_entity.pdbx_description
1 polymer ?
#
loop_
_entity_poly.entity_id
_entity_poly.type
_entity_poly.pdbx_seq_one_letter_code
_entity_poly.pdbx_strand_id
1 'polypeptide(L)'
;MEDHILSPRESILHEDNKPVTKLTVLKELLVAMVSTYLFNILERLGFISNVYFMSRSGDSDLVAALGLANTWIWILGLALMTSFSSGMSTLVAQAFGANLPKLCSAYFHKGIVINAFIYCFYLLCLVFFKPMLRALNYDQKLLETTYSYLVYMLPSVLGSMAFGTLKFYAQGHKIF
;
A
#
# COMPACT_ATOMS: atom_id res chain seq x y z
N MET A 1 24.60 48.57 17.12
CA MET A 1 24.27 47.85 15.89
C MET A 1 23.99 46.42 16.36
N GLU A 2 22.76 46.19 16.83
CA GLU A 2 22.35 44.89 17.36
C GLU A 2 21.85 44.08 16.19
N ASP A 3 22.65 43.07 15.83
CA ASP A 3 22.22 42.05 14.86
C ASP A 3 21.08 41.24 15.53
N HIS A 4 19.85 41.54 15.12
CA HIS A 4 18.66 40.79 15.49
C HIS A 4 18.75 39.39 14.88
N ILE A 5 19.42 38.50 15.60
CA ILE A 5 19.39 37.07 15.26
C ILE A 5 17.96 36.60 15.49
N LEU A 6 17.18 36.53 14.42
CA LEU A 6 15.84 35.98 14.43
C LEU A 6 15.87 34.57 15.05
N SER A 7 14.95 34.32 15.96
CA SER A 7 14.84 32.98 16.55
C SER A 7 14.55 31.93 15.46
N PRO A 8 14.99 30.70 15.65
CA PRO A 8 14.72 29.62 14.66
C PRO A 8 13.23 29.44 14.32
N ARG A 9 12.35 29.94 15.17
CA ARG A 9 10.90 29.92 14.97
C ARG A 9 10.42 31.06 14.05
N GLU A 10 11.07 32.21 14.11
CA GLU A 10 10.77 33.36 13.25
C GLU A 10 11.34 33.17 11.83
N SER A 11 12.49 32.52 11.69
CA SER A 11 13.03 32.19 10.38
C SER A 11 12.12 31.22 9.60
N ILE A 12 11.50 30.24 10.28
CA ILE A 12 10.52 29.31 9.67
C ILE A 12 9.25 30.04 9.23
N LEU A 13 8.77 31.01 10.03
CA LEU A 13 7.58 31.81 9.69
C LEU A 13 7.83 32.76 8.52
N HIS A 14 9.09 33.23 8.32
CA HIS A 14 9.46 34.11 7.21
C HIS A 14 9.65 33.35 5.89
N GLU A 15 10.01 32.06 5.92
CA GLU A 15 10.19 31.23 4.73
C GLU A 15 8.83 30.80 4.12
N ASP A 16 7.79 30.74 4.93
CA ASP A 16 6.43 30.34 4.53
C ASP A 16 5.61 31.47 3.87
N ASN A 17 6.15 32.71 3.80
CA ASN A 17 5.42 33.89 3.32
C ASN A 17 5.71 34.23 1.84
N LYS A 18 6.27 33.31 1.06
CA LYS A 18 6.31 33.48 -0.41
C LYS A 18 4.89 33.30 -0.95
N PRO A 19 4.39 34.24 -1.77
CA PRO A 19 3.06 34.10 -2.37
C PRO A 19 3.06 32.80 -3.20
N VAL A 20 2.38 31.79 -2.69
CA VAL A 20 2.28 30.49 -3.37
C VAL A 20 1.43 30.70 -4.62
N THR A 21 2.08 30.88 -5.75
CA THR A 21 1.37 31.07 -7.02
C THR A 21 0.63 29.78 -7.35
N LYS A 22 -0.64 29.89 -7.77
CA LYS A 22 -1.47 28.75 -8.18
C LYS A 22 -0.73 27.82 -9.16
N LEU A 23 0.13 28.35 -9.99
CA LEU A 23 0.95 27.61 -10.94
C LEU A 23 2.01 26.74 -10.26
N THR A 24 2.63 27.20 -9.19
CA THR A 24 3.62 26.44 -8.41
C THR A 24 2.96 25.24 -7.73
N VAL A 25 1.80 25.46 -7.08
CA VAL A 25 1.03 24.37 -6.48
C VAL A 25 0.60 23.34 -7.53
N LEU A 26 0.13 23.82 -8.68
CA LEU A 26 -0.27 22.92 -9.77
C LEU A 26 0.90 22.07 -10.26
N LYS A 27 2.08 22.67 -10.44
CA LYS A 27 3.31 21.97 -10.86
C LYS A 27 3.72 20.88 -9.84
N GLU A 28 3.73 21.21 -8.56
CA GLU A 28 4.05 20.26 -7.49
C GLU A 28 3.05 19.10 -7.45
N LEU A 29 1.75 19.40 -7.58
CA LEU A 29 0.70 18.39 -7.65
C LEU A 29 0.89 17.47 -8.88
N LEU A 30 1.17 18.04 -10.06
CA LEU A 30 1.39 17.25 -11.26
C LEU A 30 2.61 16.33 -11.14
N VAL A 31 3.72 16.83 -10.58
CA VAL A 31 4.93 16.00 -10.35
C VAL A 31 4.61 14.85 -9.39
N ALA A 32 3.93 15.13 -8.28
CA ALA A 32 3.53 14.11 -7.32
C ALA A 32 2.57 13.08 -7.94
N MET A 33 1.61 13.53 -8.75
CA MET A 33 0.68 12.64 -9.47
C MET A 33 1.40 11.74 -10.47
N VAL A 34 2.30 12.28 -11.28
CA VAL A 34 3.07 11.51 -12.28
C VAL A 34 3.94 10.46 -11.59
N SER A 35 4.65 10.84 -10.53
CA SER A 35 5.50 9.90 -9.76
C SER A 35 4.67 8.76 -9.18
N THR A 36 3.54 9.08 -8.54
CA THR A 36 2.64 8.07 -7.95
C THR A 36 2.04 7.17 -9.03
N TYR A 37 1.67 7.74 -10.19
CA TYR A 37 1.09 6.99 -11.30
C TYR A 37 2.08 6.02 -11.94
N LEU A 38 3.31 6.47 -12.21
CA LEU A 38 4.38 5.60 -12.72
C LEU A 38 4.65 4.44 -11.78
N PHE A 39 4.69 4.71 -10.49
CA PHE A 39 4.88 3.69 -9.49
C PHE A 39 3.75 2.64 -9.49
N ASN A 40 2.49 3.07 -9.57
CA ASN A 40 1.34 2.17 -9.66
C ASN A 40 1.35 1.34 -10.95
N ILE A 41 1.83 1.90 -12.09
CA ILE A 41 2.01 1.14 -13.33
C ILE A 41 3.03 0.01 -13.13
N LEU A 42 4.19 0.30 -12.52
CA LEU A 42 5.23 -0.72 -12.27
C LEU A 42 4.71 -1.84 -11.38
N GLU A 43 3.95 -1.51 -10.34
CA GLU A 43 3.29 -2.50 -9.48
C GLU A 43 2.31 -3.39 -10.25
N ARG A 44 1.55 -2.81 -11.20
CA ARG A 44 0.60 -3.55 -12.04
C ARG A 44 1.25 -4.40 -13.10
N LEU A 45 2.44 -4.05 -13.59
CA LEU A 45 3.17 -4.87 -14.55
C LEU A 45 3.48 -6.27 -13.99
N GLY A 46 3.79 -6.40 -12.71
CA GLY A 46 3.96 -7.71 -12.07
C GLY A 46 2.71 -8.58 -12.16
N PHE A 47 1.54 -7.99 -11.92
CA PHE A 47 0.26 -8.70 -12.05
C PHE A 47 -0.02 -9.11 -13.50
N ILE A 48 0.16 -8.20 -14.45
CA ILE A 48 -0.04 -8.46 -15.90
C ILE A 48 0.90 -9.58 -16.37
N SER A 49 2.15 -9.58 -15.94
CA SER A 49 3.12 -10.64 -16.25
C SER A 49 2.64 -11.99 -15.74
N ASN A 50 2.12 -12.07 -14.52
CA ASN A 50 1.58 -13.29 -13.94
C ASN A 50 0.42 -13.85 -14.78
N VAL A 51 -0.53 -12.99 -15.15
CA VAL A 51 -1.67 -13.36 -16.00
C VAL A 51 -1.20 -13.83 -17.37
N TYR A 52 -0.22 -13.13 -17.98
CA TYR A 52 0.33 -13.50 -19.28
C TYR A 52 0.97 -14.90 -19.28
N PHE A 53 1.83 -15.19 -18.31
CA PHE A 53 2.49 -16.51 -18.23
C PHE A 53 1.51 -17.63 -17.94
N MET A 54 0.52 -17.42 -17.08
CA MET A 54 -0.51 -18.40 -16.79
C MET A 54 -1.43 -18.66 -18.00
N SER A 55 -1.82 -17.61 -18.70
CA SER A 55 -2.64 -17.72 -19.91
C SER A 55 -1.92 -18.52 -21.03
N ARG A 56 -0.59 -18.41 -21.11
CA ARG A 56 0.20 -19.14 -22.11
C ARG A 56 0.29 -20.64 -21.86
N SER A 57 -0.03 -21.12 -20.66
CA SER A 57 -0.07 -22.56 -20.36
C SER A 57 -1.17 -23.31 -21.12
N GLY A 58 -2.17 -22.60 -21.66
CA GLY A 58 -3.28 -23.20 -22.40
C GLY A 58 -4.33 -23.91 -21.51
N ASP A 59 -4.14 -23.90 -20.20
CA ASP A 59 -5.07 -24.51 -19.25
C ASP A 59 -5.99 -23.43 -18.67
N SER A 60 -7.28 -23.47 -19.04
CA SER A 60 -8.30 -22.54 -18.57
C SER A 60 -8.52 -22.59 -17.05
N ASP A 61 -8.31 -23.77 -16.44
CA ASP A 61 -8.48 -23.97 -15.01
C ASP A 61 -7.41 -23.20 -14.22
N LEU A 62 -6.19 -23.12 -14.74
CA LEU A 62 -5.11 -22.32 -14.14
C LEU A 62 -5.41 -20.83 -14.17
N VAL A 63 -5.98 -20.33 -15.27
CA VAL A 63 -6.36 -18.91 -15.38
C VAL A 63 -7.52 -18.60 -14.44
N ALA A 64 -8.51 -19.48 -14.33
CA ALA A 64 -9.62 -19.34 -13.40
C ALA A 64 -9.15 -19.36 -11.94
N ALA A 65 -8.23 -20.30 -11.60
CA ALA A 65 -7.62 -20.38 -10.28
C ALA A 65 -6.85 -19.11 -9.90
N LEU A 66 -6.08 -18.54 -10.85
CA LEU A 66 -5.36 -17.28 -10.68
C LEU A 66 -6.32 -16.12 -10.41
N GLY A 67 -7.42 -16.03 -11.16
CA GLY A 67 -8.45 -15.00 -10.97
C GLY A 67 -9.07 -15.07 -9.58
N LEU A 68 -9.46 -16.26 -9.14
CA LEU A 68 -10.05 -16.50 -7.83
C LEU A 68 -9.07 -16.18 -6.70
N ALA A 69 -7.81 -16.63 -6.83
CA ALA A 69 -6.76 -16.36 -5.86
C ALA A 69 -6.44 -14.87 -5.74
N ASN A 70 -6.32 -14.17 -6.86
CA ASN A 70 -6.08 -12.72 -6.86
C ASN A 70 -7.23 -11.95 -6.22
N THR A 71 -8.47 -12.33 -6.49
CA THR A 71 -9.65 -11.74 -5.85
C THR A 71 -9.57 -11.88 -4.32
N TRP A 72 -9.19 -13.07 -3.84
CA TRP A 72 -9.01 -13.34 -2.41
C TRP A 72 -7.91 -12.48 -1.79
N ILE A 73 -6.74 -12.43 -2.41
CA ILE A 73 -5.60 -11.61 -1.96
C ILE A 73 -5.99 -10.12 -1.91
N TRP A 74 -6.69 -9.62 -2.93
CA TRP A 74 -7.10 -8.23 -3.01
C TRP A 74 -8.11 -7.87 -1.94
N ILE A 75 -9.17 -8.64 -1.76
CA ILE A 75 -10.26 -8.30 -0.85
C ILE A 75 -9.82 -8.42 0.61
N LEU A 76 -9.20 -9.53 0.98
CA LEU A 76 -8.89 -9.83 2.39
C LEU A 76 -7.51 -9.34 2.83
N GLY A 77 -6.57 -9.21 1.90
CA GLY A 77 -5.21 -8.75 2.21
C GLY A 77 -5.01 -7.28 1.87
N LEU A 78 -4.88 -7.01 0.58
CA LEU A 78 -4.39 -5.71 0.12
C LEU A 78 -5.39 -4.57 0.29
N ALA A 79 -6.69 -4.79 0.14
CA ALA A 79 -7.69 -3.74 0.31
C ALA A 79 -7.75 -3.25 1.77
N LEU A 80 -7.74 -4.17 2.73
CA LEU A 80 -7.68 -3.81 4.15
C LEU A 80 -6.39 -3.06 4.48
N MET A 81 -5.24 -3.60 4.04
CA MET A 81 -3.94 -2.96 4.24
C MET A 81 -3.91 -1.54 3.66
N THR A 82 -4.35 -1.34 2.42
CA THR A 82 -4.32 -0.03 1.77
C THR A 82 -5.24 0.98 2.46
N SER A 83 -6.39 0.55 2.95
CA SER A 83 -7.33 1.40 3.68
C SER A 83 -6.72 1.92 4.98
N PHE A 84 -6.14 1.05 5.80
CA PHE A 84 -5.49 1.45 7.05
C PHE A 84 -4.22 2.28 6.81
N SER A 85 -3.41 1.89 5.84
CA SER A 85 -2.16 2.60 5.51
C SER A 85 -2.42 3.99 4.92
N SER A 86 -3.51 4.17 4.19
CA SER A 86 -3.94 5.49 3.70
C SER A 86 -4.32 6.42 4.87
N GLY A 87 -5.05 5.90 5.87
CA GLY A 87 -5.33 6.65 7.11
C GLY A 87 -4.05 7.03 7.86
N MET A 88 -3.09 6.11 7.96
CA MET A 88 -1.78 6.38 8.54
C MET A 88 -1.04 7.49 7.80
N SER A 89 -1.02 7.48 6.47
CA SER A 89 -0.40 8.52 5.65
C SER A 89 -0.94 9.92 5.98
N THR A 90 -2.24 10.05 6.17
CA THR A 90 -2.89 11.31 6.56
C THR A 90 -2.42 11.78 7.94
N LEU A 91 -2.36 10.88 8.93
CA LEU A 91 -1.89 11.22 10.28
C LEU A 91 -0.41 11.60 10.29
N VAL A 92 0.42 10.91 9.51
CA VAL A 92 1.84 11.24 9.35
C VAL A 92 2.00 12.62 8.71
N ALA A 93 1.22 12.95 7.67
CA ALA A 93 1.27 14.24 7.02
C ALA A 93 0.88 15.39 7.99
N GLN A 94 -0.13 15.18 8.84
CA GLN A 94 -0.53 16.15 9.88
C GLN A 94 0.57 16.33 10.94
N ALA A 95 1.16 15.22 11.42
CA ALA A 95 2.24 15.27 12.40
C ALA A 95 3.51 15.92 11.84
N PHE A 96 3.80 15.67 10.56
CA PHE A 96 4.92 16.31 9.86
C PHE A 96 4.70 17.82 9.71
N GLY A 97 3.50 18.25 9.29
CA GLY A 97 3.14 19.65 9.21
C GLY A 97 3.17 20.40 10.57
N ALA A 98 2.93 19.66 11.66
CA ALA A 98 3.03 20.18 13.02
C ALA A 98 4.48 20.15 13.59
N ASN A 99 5.50 19.77 12.82
CA ASN A 99 6.89 19.61 13.24
C ASN A 99 7.09 18.64 14.44
N LEU A 100 6.36 17.53 14.46
CA LEU A 100 6.40 16.52 15.51
C LEU A 100 7.01 15.17 15.02
N PRO A 101 8.33 15.07 14.78
CA PRO A 101 8.95 13.90 14.18
C PRO A 101 8.79 12.63 15.03
N LYS A 102 8.76 12.74 16.35
CA LYS A 102 8.50 11.62 17.26
C LYS A 102 7.10 11.02 17.05
N LEU A 103 6.12 11.85 16.74
CA LEU A 103 4.76 11.41 16.47
C LEU A 103 4.65 10.70 15.11
N CYS A 104 5.38 11.18 14.09
CA CYS A 104 5.47 10.51 12.80
C CYS A 104 6.01 9.08 12.95
N SER A 105 7.12 8.91 13.69
CA SER A 105 7.69 7.59 13.98
C SER A 105 6.73 6.69 14.76
N ALA A 106 6.00 7.24 15.73
CA ALA A 106 4.99 6.49 16.49
C ALA A 106 3.86 5.97 15.58
N TYR A 107 3.38 6.78 14.64
CA TYR A 107 2.37 6.35 13.67
C TYR A 107 2.89 5.26 12.73
N PHE A 108 4.14 5.35 12.31
CA PHE A 108 4.77 4.31 11.50
C PHE A 108 4.80 2.95 12.23
N HIS A 109 5.26 2.93 13.48
CA HIS A 109 5.27 1.69 14.27
C HIS A 109 3.85 1.13 14.48
N LYS A 110 2.87 1.97 14.77
CA LYS A 110 1.47 1.56 14.85
C LYS A 110 0.98 0.97 13.51
N GLY A 111 1.36 1.56 12.39
CA GLY A 111 1.04 1.05 11.05
C GLY A 111 1.59 -0.35 10.81
N ILE A 112 2.84 -0.60 11.21
CA ILE A 112 3.45 -1.95 11.11
C ILE A 112 2.65 -2.97 11.94
N VAL A 113 2.31 -2.63 13.18
CA VAL A 113 1.53 -3.52 14.07
C VAL A 113 0.15 -3.82 13.47
N ILE A 114 -0.55 -2.81 12.98
CA ILE A 114 -1.87 -2.98 12.34
C ILE A 114 -1.75 -3.89 11.11
N ASN A 115 -0.75 -3.68 10.26
CA ASN A 115 -0.54 -4.51 9.07
C ASN A 115 -0.15 -5.96 9.44
N ALA A 116 0.57 -6.18 10.53
CA ALA A 116 0.83 -7.51 11.06
C ALA A 116 -0.47 -8.20 11.50
N PHE A 117 -1.37 -7.49 12.18
CA PHE A 117 -2.70 -8.01 12.52
C PHE A 117 -3.54 -8.35 11.28
N ILE A 118 -3.53 -7.50 10.26
CA ILE A 118 -4.22 -7.75 8.99
C ILE A 118 -3.65 -9.00 8.32
N TYR A 119 -2.33 -9.18 8.34
CA TYR A 119 -1.70 -10.39 7.80
C TYR A 119 -2.11 -11.65 8.57
N CYS A 120 -2.12 -11.61 9.89
CA CYS A 120 -2.61 -12.73 10.71
C CYS A 120 -4.09 -13.05 10.43
N PHE A 121 -4.92 -12.02 10.26
CA PHE A 121 -6.32 -12.18 9.86
C PHE A 121 -6.44 -12.83 8.46
N TYR A 122 -5.62 -12.39 7.50
CA TYR A 122 -5.55 -13.00 6.18
C TYR A 122 -5.17 -14.49 6.24
N LEU A 123 -4.18 -14.87 7.07
CA LEU A 123 -3.80 -16.26 7.29
C LEU A 123 -4.95 -17.08 7.88
N LEU A 124 -5.67 -16.51 8.84
CA LEU A 124 -6.85 -17.15 9.44
C LEU A 124 -7.93 -17.39 8.37
N CYS A 125 -8.23 -16.40 7.54
CA CYS A 125 -9.18 -16.53 6.44
C CYS A 125 -8.74 -17.59 5.41
N LEU A 126 -7.44 -17.76 5.20
CA LEU A 126 -6.89 -18.77 4.29
C LEU A 126 -7.19 -20.20 4.79
N VAL A 127 -7.19 -20.42 6.10
CA VAL A 127 -7.58 -21.72 6.70
C VAL A 127 -9.04 -22.07 6.36
N PHE A 128 -9.91 -21.06 6.35
CA PHE A 128 -11.34 -21.24 6.04
C PHE A 128 -11.64 -21.24 4.54
N PHE A 129 -10.66 -20.97 3.69
CA PHE A 129 -10.83 -20.88 2.23
C PHE A 129 -11.41 -22.17 1.63
N LYS A 130 -10.79 -23.32 1.91
CA LYS A 130 -11.23 -24.63 1.37
C LYS A 130 -12.65 -25.01 1.79
N PRO A 131 -13.02 -24.97 3.09
CA PRO A 131 -14.37 -25.34 3.51
C PRO A 131 -15.43 -24.38 2.95
N MET A 132 -15.12 -23.09 2.85
CA MET A 132 -16.05 -22.10 2.29
C MET A 132 -16.36 -22.36 0.82
N LEU A 133 -15.36 -22.60 -0.02
CA LEU A 133 -15.55 -22.86 -1.45
C LEU A 133 -16.18 -24.22 -1.72
N ARG A 134 -15.91 -25.23 -0.86
CA ARG A 134 -16.63 -26.52 -0.94
C ARG A 134 -18.12 -26.36 -0.67
N ALA A 135 -18.50 -25.54 0.27
CA ALA A 135 -19.90 -25.22 0.56
C ALA A 135 -20.61 -24.53 -0.62
N LEU A 136 -19.86 -23.84 -1.48
CA LEU A 136 -20.36 -23.19 -2.70
C LEU A 136 -20.33 -24.13 -3.92
N ASN A 137 -20.03 -25.42 -3.75
CA ASN A 137 -19.96 -26.45 -4.81
C ASN A 137 -18.95 -26.12 -5.95
N TYR A 138 -17.83 -25.46 -5.61
CA TYR A 138 -16.75 -25.27 -6.58
C TYR A 138 -16.05 -26.59 -6.90
N ASP A 139 -15.54 -26.72 -8.15
CA ASP A 139 -14.80 -27.91 -8.59
C ASP A 139 -13.55 -28.15 -7.72
N GLN A 140 -13.34 -29.40 -7.33
CA GLN A 140 -12.26 -29.82 -6.44
C GLN A 140 -10.87 -29.47 -7.02
N LYS A 141 -10.68 -29.68 -8.33
CA LYS A 141 -9.44 -29.39 -9.02
C LYS A 141 -9.10 -27.89 -8.98
N LEU A 142 -10.09 -27.04 -9.29
CA LEU A 142 -9.95 -25.59 -9.23
C LEU A 142 -9.60 -25.12 -7.81
N LEU A 143 -10.27 -25.69 -6.80
CA LEU A 143 -10.06 -25.36 -5.40
C LEU A 143 -8.64 -25.68 -4.92
N GLU A 144 -8.11 -26.87 -5.26
CA GLU A 144 -6.77 -27.28 -4.87
C GLU A 144 -5.69 -26.44 -5.56
N THR A 145 -5.87 -26.13 -6.85
CA THR A 145 -4.96 -25.28 -7.62
C THR A 145 -4.94 -23.87 -7.05
N THR A 146 -6.11 -23.30 -6.78
CA THR A 146 -6.23 -21.95 -6.17
C THR A 146 -5.57 -21.89 -4.80
N TYR A 147 -5.82 -22.88 -3.95
CA TYR A 147 -5.23 -22.93 -2.61
C TYR A 147 -3.71 -23.04 -2.65
N SER A 148 -3.18 -23.91 -3.50
CA SER A 148 -1.73 -24.03 -3.68
C SER A 148 -1.11 -22.72 -4.13
N TYR A 149 -1.73 -22.02 -5.07
CA TYR A 149 -1.28 -20.70 -5.51
C TYR A 149 -1.29 -19.68 -4.36
N LEU A 150 -2.36 -19.64 -3.56
CA LEU A 150 -2.45 -18.74 -2.40
C LEU A 150 -1.34 -18.99 -1.38
N VAL A 151 -1.02 -20.26 -1.10
CA VAL A 151 0.07 -20.62 -0.17
C VAL A 151 1.43 -20.19 -0.72
N TYR A 152 1.70 -20.39 -2.01
CA TYR A 152 2.96 -19.95 -2.63
C TYR A 152 3.07 -18.41 -2.67
N MET A 153 1.95 -17.69 -2.70
CA MET A 153 1.92 -16.23 -2.69
C MET A 153 2.05 -15.59 -1.30
N LEU A 154 2.02 -16.35 -0.21
CA LEU A 154 2.14 -15.82 1.16
C LEU A 154 3.35 -14.91 1.37
N PRO A 155 4.59 -15.28 0.95
CA PRO A 155 5.74 -14.40 1.11
C PRO A 155 5.61 -13.10 0.31
N SER A 156 5.00 -13.17 -0.88
CA SER A 156 4.75 -12.01 -1.73
C SER A 156 3.74 -11.05 -1.10
N VAL A 157 2.67 -11.57 -0.51
CA VAL A 157 1.67 -10.76 0.20
C VAL A 157 2.30 -10.05 1.40
N LEU A 158 3.12 -10.76 2.18
CA LEU A 158 3.85 -10.16 3.30
C LEU A 158 4.79 -9.05 2.83
N GLY A 159 5.56 -9.29 1.77
CA GLY A 159 6.45 -8.29 1.16
C GLY A 159 5.68 -7.06 0.66
N SER A 160 4.54 -7.27 0.01
CA SER A 160 3.67 -6.18 -0.47
C SER A 160 3.10 -5.34 0.68
N MET A 161 2.73 -5.97 1.80
CA MET A 161 2.25 -5.27 2.99
C MET A 161 3.35 -4.43 3.64
N ALA A 162 4.56 -4.98 3.80
CA ALA A 162 5.71 -4.26 4.35
C ALA A 162 6.08 -3.06 3.47
N PHE A 163 6.17 -3.30 2.16
CA PHE A 163 6.45 -2.26 1.18
C PHE A 163 5.37 -1.18 1.14
N GLY A 164 4.09 -1.56 1.16
CA GLY A 164 2.97 -0.64 1.23
C GLY A 164 3.01 0.26 2.45
N THR A 165 3.38 -0.26 3.62
CA THR A 165 3.55 0.54 4.84
C THR A 165 4.62 1.61 4.67
N LEU A 166 5.78 1.25 4.09
CA LEU A 166 6.86 2.19 3.80
C LEU A 166 6.43 3.25 2.77
N LYS A 167 5.77 2.83 1.71
CA LYS A 167 5.23 3.73 0.66
C LYS A 167 4.31 4.79 1.25
N PHE A 168 3.31 4.39 2.02
CA PHE A 168 2.36 5.32 2.63
C PHE A 168 3.00 6.23 3.69
N TYR A 169 3.99 5.74 4.42
CA TYR A 169 4.77 6.55 5.33
C TYR A 169 5.58 7.62 4.60
N ALA A 170 6.27 7.24 3.53
CA ALA A 170 7.03 8.17 2.71
C ALA A 170 6.13 9.22 2.03
N GLN A 171 4.94 8.84 1.57
CA GLN A 171 3.94 9.78 1.04
C GLN A 171 3.49 10.80 2.10
N GLY A 172 3.35 10.39 3.36
CA GLY A 172 3.02 11.30 4.45
C GLY A 172 4.11 12.36 4.74
N HIS A 173 5.36 12.05 4.42
CA HIS A 173 6.51 12.96 4.57
C HIS A 173 6.75 13.87 3.34
N LYS A 174 5.91 13.85 2.32
CA LYS A 174 6.09 14.59 1.06
C LYS A 174 7.46 14.33 0.39
N ILE A 175 7.97 13.10 0.50
CA ILE A 175 9.27 12.69 -0.08
C ILE A 175 9.16 12.37 -1.59
N PHE A 176 7.99 12.61 -2.19
CA PHE A 176 7.74 12.41 -3.62
C PHE A 176 7.42 13.72 -4.32
#